data_f3741c2fa688187e1b2e5810fa1aa5fc
#
_entry.id   f3741c2fa688187e1b2e5810fa1aa5fc
#
_cell.length_a   1.000
_cell.length_b   1.000
_cell.length_c   1.000
_cell.angle_alpha   90.00
_cell.angle_beta   90.00
_cell.angle_gamma   90.00
#
_symmetry.space_group_name_H-M   'P 1'
#
loop_
_entity.id
_entity.type
_entity.pdbx_description
1 polymer ?
#
loop_
_entity_poly.entity_id
_entity_poly.type
_entity_poly.pdbx_seq_one_letter_code
_entity_poly.pdbx_strand_id
1 'polypeptide(L)'
;MNYRQLGMDALTASLGVLTAMITPAVLISASGTMILSTSTRLGRVVDRVRSLSDRLRQLSASDEELEFFEEERAMLYDQLDKLTSRSRLLQRALTTFYLAVGVFVASSVAIGGVAFFYARGLSAGARVAWIPVVMGLLGAVCLFYGSMLLVFEARLALSTTHGEMDFIWRITKRVVPKELVESHKTHYVHFRKRVGDE
;
A
#
# COMPACT_ATOMS: atom_id res chain seq x y z
N MET A 1 -50.06 21.20 -18.83
CA MET A 1 -48.80 20.66 -18.34
C MET A 1 -48.59 21.16 -16.93
N ASN A 2 -48.56 20.28 -15.94
CA ASN A 2 -48.77 20.64 -14.52
C ASN A 2 -47.44 21.11 -13.91
N TYR A 3 -47.36 22.36 -13.48
CA TYR A 3 -46.14 22.96 -12.86
C TYR A 3 -45.58 22.15 -11.68
N ARG A 4 -46.45 21.40 -10.98
CA ARG A 4 -45.99 20.46 -9.92
C ARG A 4 -45.18 19.28 -10.45
N GLN A 5 -45.56 18.74 -11.60
CA GLN A 5 -44.80 17.61 -12.22
C GLN A 5 -43.42 18.06 -12.71
N LEU A 6 -43.36 19.22 -13.37
CA LEU A 6 -42.07 19.80 -13.79
C LEU A 6 -41.11 20.08 -12.61
N GLY A 7 -41.67 20.56 -11.47
CA GLY A 7 -40.85 20.75 -10.26
C GLY A 7 -40.37 19.44 -9.61
N MET A 8 -41.17 18.40 -9.62
CA MET A 8 -40.79 17.08 -9.07
C MET A 8 -39.79 16.39 -9.96
N ASP A 9 -39.91 16.47 -11.28
CA ASP A 9 -38.95 15.89 -12.22
C ASP A 9 -37.59 16.57 -12.14
N ALA A 10 -37.55 17.89 -11.97
CA ALA A 10 -36.30 18.64 -11.76
C ALA A 10 -35.64 18.29 -10.43
N LEU A 11 -36.39 18.10 -9.35
CA LEU A 11 -35.89 17.68 -8.05
C LEU A 11 -35.32 16.26 -8.10
N THR A 12 -36.03 15.32 -8.72
CA THR A 12 -35.55 13.93 -8.85
C THR A 12 -34.30 13.84 -9.71
N ALA A 13 -34.19 14.62 -10.77
CA ALA A 13 -32.99 14.71 -11.59
C ALA A 13 -31.79 15.26 -10.79
N SER A 14 -32.01 16.33 -10.03
CA SER A 14 -30.96 16.94 -9.18
C SER A 14 -30.47 15.98 -8.09
N LEU A 15 -31.37 15.25 -7.43
CA LEU A 15 -31.04 14.23 -6.44
C LEU A 15 -30.29 13.08 -7.07
N GLY A 16 -30.65 12.66 -8.29
CA GLY A 16 -29.92 11.62 -9.02
C GLY A 16 -28.47 12.02 -9.31
N VAL A 17 -28.21 13.25 -9.72
CA VAL A 17 -26.84 13.76 -9.95
C VAL A 17 -26.07 13.82 -8.65
N LEU A 18 -26.65 14.37 -7.57
CA LEU A 18 -26.00 14.43 -6.26
C LEU A 18 -25.63 13.01 -5.75
N THR A 19 -26.54 12.06 -5.87
CA THR A 19 -26.30 10.66 -5.48
C THR A 19 -25.17 10.03 -6.32
N ALA A 20 -25.13 10.31 -7.62
CA ALA A 20 -24.07 9.82 -8.50
C ALA A 20 -22.69 10.38 -8.15
N MET A 21 -22.62 11.63 -7.62
CA MET A 21 -21.37 12.26 -7.19
C MET A 21 -20.87 11.79 -5.82
N ILE A 22 -21.73 11.20 -4.97
CA ILE A 22 -21.34 10.68 -3.66
C ILE A 22 -20.34 9.51 -3.82
N THR A 23 -20.57 8.61 -4.77
CA THR A 23 -19.72 7.42 -4.95
C THR A 23 -18.25 7.77 -5.23
N PRO A 24 -17.91 8.61 -6.24
CA PRO A 24 -16.53 9.03 -6.43
C PRO A 24 -15.97 9.78 -5.21
N ALA A 25 -16.75 10.62 -4.52
CA ALA A 25 -16.28 11.34 -3.35
C ALA A 25 -15.89 10.40 -2.19
N VAL A 26 -16.67 9.37 -1.92
CA VAL A 26 -16.33 8.34 -0.93
C VAL A 26 -15.07 7.57 -1.33
N LEU A 27 -14.92 7.24 -2.61
CA LEU A 27 -13.74 6.54 -3.11
C LEU A 27 -12.48 7.40 -3.05
N ILE A 28 -12.58 8.72 -3.28
CA ILE A 28 -11.49 9.67 -3.07
C ILE A 28 -11.06 9.70 -1.60
N SER A 29 -12.01 9.75 -0.67
CA SER A 29 -11.72 9.73 0.77
C SER A 29 -11.04 8.42 1.20
N ALA A 30 -11.54 7.27 0.75
CA ALA A 30 -10.93 5.97 0.99
C ALA A 30 -9.51 5.89 0.41
N SER A 31 -9.30 6.40 -0.81
CA SER A 31 -7.98 6.45 -1.44
C SER A 31 -7.00 7.32 -0.64
N GLY A 32 -7.46 8.46 -0.11
CA GLY A 32 -6.68 9.36 0.75
C GLY A 32 -6.14 8.63 1.99
N THR A 33 -6.98 7.82 2.63
CA THR A 33 -6.57 6.98 3.78
C THR A 33 -5.50 5.96 3.39
N MET A 34 -5.64 5.32 2.22
CA MET A 34 -4.65 4.38 1.70
C MET A 34 -3.32 5.07 1.37
N ILE A 35 -3.37 6.26 0.79
CA ILE A 35 -2.19 7.10 0.51
C ILE A 35 -1.45 7.43 1.80
N LEU A 36 -2.15 7.92 2.83
CA LEU A 36 -1.55 8.27 4.11
C LEU A 36 -0.88 7.06 4.78
N SER A 37 -1.57 5.94 4.85
CA SER A 37 -1.04 4.69 5.41
C SER A 37 0.19 4.21 4.65
N THR A 38 0.15 4.22 3.31
CA THR A 38 1.25 3.76 2.46
C THR A 38 2.45 4.70 2.56
N SER A 39 2.24 6.01 2.58
CA SER A 39 3.28 7.03 2.75
C SER A 39 4.02 6.87 4.08
N THR A 40 3.28 6.64 5.16
CA THR A 40 3.86 6.38 6.50
C THR A 40 4.72 5.10 6.51
N ARG A 41 4.29 4.05 5.82
CA ARG A 41 5.08 2.81 5.68
C ARG A 41 6.35 3.05 4.86
N LEU A 42 6.23 3.78 3.75
CA LEU A 42 7.36 4.13 2.89
C LEU A 42 8.41 4.94 3.67
N GLY A 43 7.98 5.94 4.46
CA GLY A 43 8.88 6.73 5.32
C GLY A 43 9.70 5.83 6.24
N ARG A 44 9.07 4.90 6.95
CA ARG A 44 9.77 3.96 7.84
C ARG A 44 10.78 3.07 7.11
N VAL A 45 10.46 2.61 5.90
CA VAL A 45 11.39 1.81 5.08
C VAL A 45 12.58 2.65 4.64
N VAL A 46 12.35 3.89 4.20
CA VAL A 46 13.43 4.82 3.80
C VAL A 46 14.35 5.15 4.99
N ASP A 47 13.81 5.41 6.17
CA ASP A 47 14.60 5.68 7.37
C ASP A 47 15.47 4.46 7.76
N ARG A 48 14.91 3.25 7.63
CA ARG A 48 15.68 2.02 7.85
C ARG A 48 16.81 1.84 6.84
N VAL A 49 16.54 2.12 5.55
CA VAL A 49 17.56 2.09 4.49
C VAL A 49 18.71 3.06 4.80
N ARG A 50 18.39 4.29 5.22
CA ARG A 50 19.42 5.27 5.61
C ARG A 50 20.26 4.77 6.77
N SER A 51 19.63 4.30 7.83
CA SER A 51 20.32 3.77 9.01
C SER A 51 21.27 2.61 8.66
N LEU A 52 20.82 1.67 7.81
CA LEU A 52 21.67 0.56 7.35
C LEU A 52 22.81 1.03 6.44
N SER A 53 22.57 2.00 5.56
CA SER A 53 23.60 2.57 4.70
C SER A 53 24.69 3.29 5.50
N ASP A 54 24.31 4.00 6.56
CA ASP A 54 25.27 4.68 7.43
C ASP A 54 26.11 3.68 8.22
N ARG A 55 25.50 2.58 8.69
CA ARG A 55 26.21 1.49 9.36
C ARG A 55 27.20 0.80 8.42
N LEU A 56 26.80 0.57 7.17
CA LEU A 56 27.66 -0.02 6.13
C LEU A 56 28.88 0.88 5.83
N ARG A 57 28.68 2.20 5.79
CA ARG A 57 29.77 3.18 5.61
C ARG A 57 30.75 3.17 6.79
N GLN A 58 30.21 3.08 8.02
CA GLN A 58 31.05 2.99 9.23
C GLN A 58 31.92 1.72 9.20
N LEU A 59 31.35 0.57 8.87
CA LEU A 59 32.07 -0.70 8.74
C LEU A 59 33.11 -0.65 7.61
N SER A 60 32.82 0.05 6.51
CA SER A 60 33.77 0.20 5.40
C SER A 60 34.92 1.15 5.70
N ALA A 61 34.78 2.03 6.69
CA ALA A 61 35.82 2.94 7.14
C ALA A 61 36.76 2.33 8.24
N SER A 62 36.33 1.18 8.81
CA SER A 62 37.13 0.44 9.79
C SER A 62 38.06 -0.53 9.04
N ASP A 63 39.37 -0.30 9.09
CA ASP A 63 40.42 -1.12 8.42
C ASP A 63 40.67 -2.47 9.10
N GLU A 64 39.78 -2.95 9.96
CA GLU A 64 39.91 -4.24 10.63
C GLU A 64 39.41 -5.37 9.74
N GLU A 65 40.32 -6.12 9.11
CA GLU A 65 40.10 -7.40 8.41
C GLU A 65 39.80 -8.56 9.39
N LEU A 66 38.69 -8.50 10.08
CA LEU A 66 38.18 -9.64 10.86
C LEU A 66 37.11 -10.36 10.06
N GLU A 67 37.20 -11.68 9.94
CA GLU A 67 36.23 -12.56 9.25
C GLU A 67 34.76 -12.31 9.65
N PHE A 68 34.56 -11.78 10.87
CA PHE A 68 33.28 -11.39 11.41
C PHE A 68 32.67 -10.15 10.68
N PHE A 69 33.49 -9.24 10.15
CA PHE A 69 33.02 -8.05 9.43
C PHE A 69 32.49 -8.40 8.02
N GLU A 70 33.02 -9.41 7.38
CA GLU A 70 32.53 -9.86 6.07
C GLU A 70 31.13 -10.52 6.19
N GLU A 71 30.88 -11.32 7.24
CA GLU A 71 29.54 -11.85 7.52
C GLU A 71 28.52 -10.73 7.81
N GLU A 72 28.91 -9.72 8.60
CA GLU A 72 28.05 -8.58 8.92
C GLU A 72 27.75 -7.73 7.66
N ARG A 73 28.76 -7.47 6.82
CA ARG A 73 28.60 -6.78 5.53
C ARG A 73 27.63 -7.53 4.61
N ALA A 74 27.82 -8.82 4.41
CA ALA A 74 26.97 -9.63 3.56
C ALA A 74 25.51 -9.59 4.02
N MET A 75 25.28 -9.67 5.33
CA MET A 75 23.95 -9.55 5.92
C MET A 75 23.31 -8.17 5.70
N LEU A 76 24.08 -7.09 5.89
CA LEU A 76 23.60 -5.73 5.67
C LEU A 76 23.22 -5.50 4.21
N TYR A 77 23.98 -6.05 3.26
CA TYR A 77 23.65 -5.99 1.83
C TYR A 77 22.35 -6.74 1.52
N ASP A 78 22.14 -7.93 2.05
CA ASP A 78 20.90 -8.71 1.87
C ASP A 78 19.68 -7.96 2.45
N GLN A 79 19.81 -7.38 3.64
CA GLN A 79 18.77 -6.55 4.24
C GLN A 79 18.46 -5.30 3.39
N LEU A 80 19.48 -4.64 2.86
CA LEU A 80 19.34 -3.45 2.04
C LEU A 80 18.62 -3.76 0.72
N ASP A 81 18.94 -4.88 0.08
CA ASP A 81 18.27 -5.31 -1.16
C ASP A 81 16.79 -5.61 -0.92
N LYS A 82 16.46 -6.33 0.14
CA LYS A 82 15.06 -6.61 0.53
C LYS A 82 14.28 -5.34 0.84
N LEU A 83 14.86 -4.39 1.58
CA LEU A 83 14.22 -3.11 1.88
C LEU A 83 14.04 -2.24 0.63
N THR A 84 15.00 -2.27 -0.28
CA THR A 84 14.90 -1.55 -1.57
C THR A 84 13.76 -2.11 -2.42
N SER A 85 13.61 -3.41 -2.47
CA SER A 85 12.51 -4.08 -3.18
C SER A 85 11.15 -3.72 -2.58
N ARG A 86 11.02 -3.69 -1.25
CA ARG A 86 9.82 -3.24 -0.55
C ARG A 86 9.50 -1.76 -0.83
N SER A 87 10.51 -0.89 -0.81
CA SER A 87 10.36 0.53 -1.13
C SER A 87 9.78 0.75 -2.53
N ARG A 88 10.25 -0.02 -3.53
CA ARG A 88 9.72 0.04 -4.90
C ARG A 88 8.24 -0.38 -4.99
N LEU A 89 7.85 -1.42 -4.25
CA LEU A 89 6.44 -1.84 -4.19
C LEU A 89 5.55 -0.77 -3.58
N LEU A 90 5.97 -0.17 -2.47
CA LEU A 90 5.25 0.93 -1.80
C LEU A 90 5.14 2.17 -2.70
N GLN A 91 6.21 2.54 -3.42
CA GLN A 91 6.19 3.66 -4.36
C GLN A 91 5.20 3.42 -5.51
N ARG A 92 5.19 2.20 -6.08
CA ARG A 92 4.23 1.83 -7.13
C ARG A 92 2.79 1.86 -6.62
N ALA A 93 2.53 1.32 -5.43
CA ALA A 93 1.21 1.37 -4.81
C ALA A 93 0.75 2.81 -4.59
N LEU A 94 1.62 3.66 -4.05
CA LEU A 94 1.36 5.08 -3.81
C LEU A 94 1.01 5.82 -5.11
N THR A 95 1.83 5.63 -6.17
CA THR A 95 1.56 6.22 -7.49
C THR A 95 0.22 5.75 -8.05
N THR A 96 -0.12 4.48 -7.88
CA THR A 96 -1.40 3.93 -8.35
C THR A 96 -2.58 4.52 -7.60
N PHE A 97 -2.46 4.76 -6.29
CA PHE A 97 -3.51 5.42 -5.51
C PHE A 97 -3.70 6.88 -5.91
N TYR A 98 -2.63 7.62 -6.16
CA TYR A 98 -2.74 8.99 -6.68
C TYR A 98 -3.41 9.02 -8.06
N LEU A 99 -3.08 8.06 -8.93
CA LEU A 99 -3.74 7.93 -10.24
C LEU A 99 -5.24 7.63 -10.06
N ALA A 100 -5.62 6.73 -9.15
CA ALA A 100 -7.02 6.42 -8.86
C ALA A 100 -7.78 7.67 -8.39
N VAL A 101 -7.20 8.45 -7.47
CA VAL A 101 -7.79 9.74 -7.02
C VAL A 101 -8.01 10.68 -8.21
N GLY A 102 -7.00 10.84 -9.08
CA GLY A 102 -7.12 11.69 -10.28
C GLY A 102 -8.26 11.25 -11.20
N VAL A 103 -8.41 9.94 -11.41
CA VAL A 103 -9.49 9.37 -12.22
C VAL A 103 -10.86 9.56 -11.57
N PHE A 104 -11.00 9.43 -10.24
CA PHE A 104 -12.26 9.70 -9.55
C PHE A 104 -12.65 11.16 -9.56
N VAL A 105 -11.68 12.07 -9.41
CA VAL A 105 -11.93 13.52 -9.56
C VAL A 105 -12.43 13.82 -10.97
N ALA A 106 -11.76 13.29 -11.99
CA ALA A 106 -12.19 13.48 -13.38
C ALA A 106 -13.57 12.85 -13.66
N SER A 107 -13.88 11.69 -13.05
CA SER A 107 -15.22 11.07 -13.12
C SER A 107 -16.28 11.99 -12.50
N SER A 108 -16.01 12.60 -11.34
CA SER A 108 -16.93 13.56 -10.70
C SER A 108 -17.20 14.76 -11.59
N VAL A 109 -16.17 15.32 -12.20
CA VAL A 109 -16.30 16.45 -13.16
C VAL A 109 -17.11 16.02 -14.38
N ALA A 110 -16.87 14.81 -14.90
CA ALA A 110 -17.62 14.27 -16.04
C ALA A 110 -19.10 14.07 -15.72
N ILE A 111 -19.46 13.60 -14.51
CA ILE A 111 -20.86 13.51 -14.05
C ILE A 111 -21.53 14.89 -14.09
N GLY A 112 -20.88 15.91 -13.53
CA GLY A 112 -21.38 17.29 -13.54
C GLY A 112 -21.55 17.82 -14.97
N GLY A 113 -20.58 17.55 -15.85
CA GLY A 113 -20.64 17.95 -17.27
C GLY A 113 -21.79 17.29 -18.02
N VAL A 114 -21.99 15.98 -17.85
CA VAL A 114 -23.12 15.25 -18.43
C VAL A 114 -24.46 15.82 -17.93
N ALA A 115 -24.58 16.07 -16.62
CA ALA A 115 -25.81 16.66 -16.05
C ALA A 115 -26.09 18.04 -16.62
N PHE A 116 -25.08 18.88 -16.83
CA PHE A 116 -25.19 20.21 -17.43
C PHE A 116 -25.70 20.13 -18.90
N PHE A 117 -25.18 19.20 -19.71
CA PHE A 117 -25.64 19.01 -21.08
C PHE A 117 -27.09 18.51 -21.13
N TYR A 118 -27.48 17.61 -20.22
CA TYR A 118 -28.88 17.18 -20.09
C TYR A 118 -29.81 18.35 -19.72
N ALA A 119 -29.42 19.18 -18.76
CA ALA A 119 -30.22 20.35 -18.36
C ALA A 119 -30.42 21.36 -19.49
N ARG A 120 -29.49 21.42 -20.45
CA ARG A 120 -29.58 22.25 -21.67
C ARG A 120 -30.37 21.61 -22.83
N GLY A 121 -30.89 20.39 -22.65
CA GLY A 121 -31.62 19.66 -23.70
C GLY A 121 -30.74 19.20 -24.87
N LEU A 122 -29.43 19.19 -24.70
CA LEU A 122 -28.48 18.76 -25.73
C LEU A 122 -28.42 17.21 -25.80
N SER A 123 -28.70 16.66 -26.96
CA SER A 123 -28.58 15.21 -27.23
C SER A 123 -27.16 14.65 -27.02
N ALA A 124 -26.16 15.50 -26.96
CA ALA A 124 -24.79 15.15 -26.61
C ALA A 124 -24.69 14.53 -25.22
N GLY A 125 -25.48 14.94 -24.23
CA GLY A 125 -25.49 14.38 -22.89
C GLY A 125 -25.74 12.87 -22.86
N ALA A 126 -26.69 12.39 -23.68
CA ALA A 126 -26.99 10.95 -23.76
C ALA A 126 -25.81 10.13 -24.35
N ARG A 127 -25.11 10.68 -25.35
CA ARG A 127 -23.99 9.99 -26.02
C ARG A 127 -22.76 9.84 -25.14
N VAL A 128 -22.53 10.75 -24.17
CA VAL A 128 -21.35 10.77 -23.31
C VAL A 128 -21.62 10.25 -21.91
N ALA A 129 -22.86 9.87 -21.59
CA ALA A 129 -23.26 9.42 -20.25
C ALA A 129 -22.51 8.17 -19.74
N TRP A 130 -21.94 7.37 -20.62
CA TRP A 130 -21.15 6.19 -20.28
C TRP A 130 -19.73 6.53 -19.78
N ILE A 131 -19.19 7.71 -20.14
CA ILE A 131 -17.80 8.12 -19.84
C ILE A 131 -17.54 8.15 -18.33
N PRO A 132 -18.36 8.81 -17.47
CA PRO A 132 -18.14 8.79 -16.02
C PRO A 132 -18.15 7.38 -15.42
N VAL A 133 -18.99 6.47 -15.96
CA VAL A 133 -19.09 5.08 -15.48
C VAL A 133 -17.78 4.34 -15.77
N VAL A 134 -17.26 4.43 -16.99
CA VAL A 134 -15.99 3.80 -17.36
C VAL A 134 -14.83 4.39 -16.56
N MET A 135 -14.80 5.71 -16.35
CA MET A 135 -13.79 6.35 -15.51
C MET A 135 -13.87 5.86 -14.06
N GLY A 136 -15.08 5.78 -13.49
CA GLY A 136 -15.27 5.24 -12.14
C GLY A 136 -14.77 3.80 -12.00
N LEU A 137 -15.08 2.95 -13.00
CA LEU A 137 -14.61 1.57 -13.04
C LEU A 137 -13.09 1.49 -13.16
N LEU A 138 -12.48 2.32 -14.02
CA LEU A 138 -11.03 2.39 -14.17
C LEU A 138 -10.34 2.80 -12.86
N GLY A 139 -10.88 3.80 -12.16
CA GLY A 139 -10.40 4.21 -10.85
C GLY A 139 -10.50 3.08 -9.81
N ALA A 140 -11.58 2.31 -9.82
CA ALA A 140 -11.77 1.14 -8.94
C ALA A 140 -10.74 0.04 -9.24
N VAL A 141 -10.45 -0.24 -10.51
CA VAL A 141 -9.39 -1.19 -10.93
C VAL A 141 -8.03 -0.72 -10.46
N CYS A 142 -7.72 0.58 -10.56
CA CYS A 142 -6.47 1.14 -10.03
C CYS A 142 -6.39 0.97 -8.52
N LEU A 143 -7.45 1.22 -7.75
CA LEU A 143 -7.50 0.99 -6.30
C LEU A 143 -7.25 -0.47 -5.95
N PHE A 144 -7.90 -1.38 -6.65
CA PHE A 144 -7.73 -2.82 -6.44
C PHE A 144 -6.28 -3.24 -6.71
N TYR A 145 -5.69 -2.79 -7.82
CA TYR A 145 -4.30 -3.09 -8.15
C TYR A 145 -3.32 -2.53 -7.10
N GLY A 146 -3.51 -1.28 -6.66
CA GLY A 146 -2.70 -0.68 -5.60
C GLY A 146 -2.81 -1.46 -4.28
N SER A 147 -4.01 -1.91 -3.92
CA SER A 147 -4.25 -2.75 -2.73
C SER A 147 -3.54 -4.10 -2.83
N MET A 148 -3.53 -4.71 -4.02
CA MET A 148 -2.81 -5.95 -4.27
C MET A 148 -1.29 -5.79 -4.07
N LEU A 149 -0.71 -4.67 -4.53
CA LEU A 149 0.70 -4.37 -4.30
C LEU A 149 1.02 -4.28 -2.80
N LEU A 150 0.12 -3.69 -1.98
CA LEU A 150 0.30 -3.65 -0.53
C LEU A 150 0.23 -5.04 0.12
N VAL A 151 -0.61 -5.94 -0.38
CA VAL A 151 -0.67 -7.32 0.10
C VAL A 151 0.66 -8.04 -0.20
N PHE A 152 1.22 -7.87 -1.39
CA PHE A 152 2.53 -8.44 -1.74
C PHE A 152 3.65 -7.85 -0.87
N GLU A 153 3.65 -6.54 -0.64
CA GLU A 153 4.61 -5.88 0.27
C GLU A 153 4.52 -6.46 1.69
N ALA A 154 3.30 -6.60 2.23
CA ALA A 154 3.09 -7.13 3.56
C ALA A 154 3.58 -8.58 3.70
N ARG A 155 3.37 -9.43 2.68
CA ARG A 155 3.89 -10.80 2.65
C ARG A 155 5.42 -10.80 2.64
N LEU A 156 6.04 -9.94 1.83
CA LEU A 156 7.49 -9.81 1.77
C LEU A 156 8.06 -9.31 3.12
N ALA A 157 7.37 -8.37 3.77
CA ALA A 157 7.74 -7.87 5.09
C ALA A 157 7.77 -8.99 6.14
N LEU A 158 6.75 -9.83 6.17
CA LEU A 158 6.65 -10.94 7.13
C LEU A 158 7.75 -11.98 6.92
N SER A 159 8.08 -12.33 5.67
CA SER A 159 9.15 -13.30 5.39
C SER A 159 10.53 -12.79 5.83
N THR A 160 10.79 -11.49 5.72
CA THR A 160 12.04 -10.87 6.14
C THR A 160 12.18 -10.88 7.67
N THR A 161 11.10 -10.60 8.40
CA THR A 161 11.11 -10.57 9.87
C THR A 161 11.45 -11.95 10.47
N HIS A 162 10.97 -13.04 9.88
CA HIS A 162 11.33 -14.39 10.33
C HIS A 162 12.83 -14.69 10.15
N GLY A 163 13.42 -14.27 9.03
CA GLY A 163 14.85 -14.43 8.77
C GLY A 163 15.74 -13.63 9.75
N GLU A 164 15.34 -12.40 10.08
CA GLU A 164 16.06 -11.58 11.07
C GLU A 164 15.99 -12.18 12.48
N MET A 165 14.84 -12.70 12.89
CA MET A 165 14.66 -13.37 14.19
C MET A 165 15.53 -14.62 14.30
N ASP A 166 15.62 -15.44 13.26
CA ASP A 166 16.46 -16.65 13.25
C ASP A 166 17.96 -16.32 13.32
N PHE A 167 18.36 -15.18 12.74
CA PHE A 167 19.75 -14.71 12.81
C PHE A 167 20.10 -14.17 14.20
N ILE A 168 19.27 -13.30 14.77
CA ILE A 168 19.46 -12.78 16.14
C ILE A 168 19.53 -13.96 17.13
N TRP A 169 18.68 -14.97 16.95
CA TRP A 169 18.68 -16.14 17.79
C TRP A 169 19.99 -16.95 17.67
N ARG A 170 20.58 -17.04 16.46
CA ARG A 170 21.88 -17.70 16.25
C ARG A 170 23.03 -16.96 16.93
N ILE A 171 23.08 -15.63 16.81
CA ILE A 171 24.11 -14.81 17.48
C ILE A 171 23.93 -14.88 18.99
N THR A 172 22.71 -14.72 19.50
CA THR A 172 22.42 -14.79 20.93
C THR A 172 22.88 -16.11 21.54
N LYS A 173 22.67 -17.24 20.83
CA LYS A 173 23.18 -18.54 21.28
C LYS A 173 24.71 -18.66 21.34
N ARG A 174 25.44 -17.88 20.50
CA ARG A 174 26.93 -17.87 20.53
C ARG A 174 27.50 -16.99 21.66
N VAL A 175 26.80 -15.92 22.01
CA VAL A 175 27.27 -14.90 22.96
C VAL A 175 26.79 -15.16 24.39
N VAL A 176 25.65 -15.80 24.58
CA VAL A 176 25.06 -16.08 25.90
C VAL A 176 25.65 -17.37 26.50
N PRO A 177 26.15 -17.34 27.76
CA PRO A 177 26.63 -18.53 28.46
C PRO A 177 25.55 -19.64 28.49
N LYS A 178 25.99 -20.88 28.29
CA LYS A 178 25.10 -22.06 28.19
C LYS A 178 24.13 -22.22 29.37
N GLU A 179 24.55 -21.79 30.54
CA GLU A 179 23.74 -21.85 31.78
C GLU A 179 22.47 -21.00 31.75
N LEU A 180 22.51 -19.82 31.10
CA LEU A 180 21.32 -18.96 30.93
C LEU A 180 20.37 -19.47 29.85
N VAL A 181 20.88 -20.19 28.84
CA VAL A 181 20.05 -20.76 27.78
C VAL A 181 19.26 -21.97 28.29
N GLU A 182 19.83 -22.75 29.21
CA GLU A 182 19.15 -23.91 29.80
C GLU A 182 18.06 -23.54 30.81
N SER A 183 18.23 -22.45 31.58
CA SER A 183 17.22 -21.99 32.53
C SER A 183 15.94 -21.46 31.89
N HIS A 184 15.99 -21.06 30.59
CA HIS A 184 14.84 -20.48 29.88
C HIS A 184 14.17 -21.45 28.88
N LYS A 185 14.52 -22.75 28.88
CA LYS A 185 13.92 -23.75 28.00
C LYS A 185 12.43 -24.04 28.24
N THR A 186 11.81 -23.47 29.24
CA THR A 186 10.50 -23.90 29.75
C THR A 186 9.28 -23.15 29.19
N HIS A 187 9.42 -22.16 28.29
CA HIS A 187 8.24 -21.35 27.89
C HIS A 187 8.11 -21.00 26.41
N TYR A 188 8.71 -21.75 25.50
CA TYR A 188 8.37 -21.59 24.07
C TYR A 188 7.37 -22.65 23.64
N VAL A 189 6.12 -22.20 23.48
CA VAL A 189 5.05 -22.92 22.81
C VAL A 189 5.53 -23.33 21.42
N HIS A 190 5.67 -24.62 21.19
CA HIS A 190 5.99 -25.20 19.90
C HIS A 190 4.90 -24.90 18.87
N PHE A 191 5.04 -23.82 18.11
CA PHE A 191 4.42 -23.68 16.80
C PHE A 191 5.32 -24.30 15.72
N ARG A 192 5.68 -25.56 15.92
CA ARG A 192 6.28 -26.38 14.87
C ARG A 192 5.73 -27.79 14.96
N LYS A 193 4.81 -28.09 14.11
CA LYS A 193 4.55 -29.34 13.40
C LYS A 193 3.11 -29.35 12.91
N ARG A 194 2.90 -29.38 11.62
CA ARG A 194 2.60 -30.63 10.89
C ARG A 194 2.67 -30.34 9.39
N VAL A 195 3.78 -30.64 8.73
CA VAL A 195 3.79 -31.04 7.32
C VAL A 195 4.88 -32.09 7.20
N GLY A 196 4.47 -33.33 6.88
CA GLY A 196 5.33 -34.40 6.48
C GLY A 196 5.36 -35.59 7.45
N ASP A 197 4.30 -36.40 7.41
CA ASP A 197 4.30 -37.87 7.58
C ASP A 197 2.96 -38.38 7.04
N GLU A 198 2.94 -38.60 5.73
CA GLU A 198 2.23 -39.66 5.00
C GLU A 198 2.87 -39.78 3.63
#